data_7f8db06ee152c1b80e4af62764a29986
#
_entry.id   7f8db06ee152c1b80e4af62764a29986
#
_cell.length_a   1.000
_cell.length_b   1.000
_cell.length_c   1.000
_cell.angle_alpha   90.00
_cell.angle_beta   90.00
_cell.angle_gamma   90.00
#
_symmetry.space_group_name_H-M   'P 1'
#
loop_
_entity.id
_entity.type
_entity.pdbx_description
1 polymer ?
#
loop_
_entity_poly.entity_id
_entity_poly.type
_entity_poly.pdbx_seq_one_letter_code
_entity_poly.pdbx_strand_id
1 'polypeptide(L)'
;MPQRSRMQTDHRHARQDIARGISAWERDDFESALEAFRKVLQDFPQFADVQNKAGLCLAMLGRLEEALAHFDAALEQNTSYAEAHLNRGIVLKDLGRHDEAQEAFTRAGELDTRDSPIFPSDVGNRIAVTHAQLGDLYLVANHPENAIEHYRAALEIRPRFMDIRSKFAETLIELGHLKDAKDELVMILESRPTFVGARVRLGVVHHRLGDDGKAVEEWKRCLVDDPTDMRARAYLASVSLSFDEEAGA
;
A
#
# COMPACT_ATOMS: atom_id res chain seq x y z
N MET A 1 -22.30 -44.62 15.70
CA MET A 1 -22.60 -43.33 16.38
C MET A 1 -21.40 -42.61 17.01
N PRO A 2 -20.23 -43.21 17.27
CA PRO A 2 -19.08 -42.46 17.89
C PRO A 2 -18.33 -41.48 16.95
N GLN A 3 -18.31 -41.69 15.64
CA GLN A 3 -17.58 -40.86 14.70
C GLN A 3 -18.14 -39.41 14.54
N ARG A 4 -19.47 -39.24 14.55
CA ARG A 4 -20.09 -37.89 14.48
C ARG A 4 -19.81 -37.03 15.70
N SER A 5 -19.73 -37.61 16.88
CA SER A 5 -19.41 -36.89 18.12
C SER A 5 -17.94 -36.43 18.14
N ARG A 6 -17.02 -37.24 17.64
CA ARG A 6 -15.59 -36.92 17.55
C ARG A 6 -15.33 -35.78 16.56
N MET A 7 -15.93 -35.84 15.36
CA MET A 7 -15.86 -34.78 14.35
C MET A 7 -16.39 -33.42 14.85
N GLN A 8 -17.49 -33.40 15.62
CA GLN A 8 -18.05 -32.18 16.20
C GLN A 8 -17.14 -31.58 17.29
N THR A 9 -16.43 -32.43 18.04
CA THR A 9 -15.48 -31.98 19.06
C THR A 9 -14.24 -31.39 18.42
N ASP A 10 -13.71 -32.03 17.35
CA ASP A 10 -12.52 -31.59 16.62
C ASP A 10 -12.76 -30.21 15.95
N HIS A 11 -13.93 -29.98 15.33
CA HIS A 11 -14.32 -28.69 14.78
C HIS A 11 -14.49 -27.59 15.85
N ARG A 12 -14.93 -27.94 17.07
CA ARG A 12 -15.03 -26.97 18.15
C ARG A 12 -13.66 -26.53 18.62
N HIS A 13 -12.71 -27.45 18.76
CA HIS A 13 -11.32 -27.15 19.14
C HIS A 13 -10.66 -26.30 18.06
N ALA A 14 -10.83 -26.64 16.78
CA ALA A 14 -10.30 -25.86 15.68
C ALA A 14 -10.80 -24.40 15.71
N ARG A 15 -12.11 -24.17 15.97
CA ARG A 15 -12.65 -22.81 16.12
C ARG A 15 -12.05 -22.05 17.29
N GLN A 16 -11.78 -22.72 18.42
CA GLN A 16 -11.13 -22.09 19.57
C GLN A 16 -9.68 -21.72 19.28
N ASP A 17 -8.93 -22.60 18.62
CA ASP A 17 -7.55 -22.34 18.25
C ASP A 17 -7.46 -21.23 17.17
N ILE A 18 -8.40 -21.18 16.20
CA ILE A 18 -8.52 -20.05 15.24
C ILE A 18 -8.76 -18.72 15.99
N ALA A 19 -9.73 -18.68 16.90
CA ALA A 19 -10.02 -17.49 17.69
C ALA A 19 -8.82 -17.05 18.54
N ARG A 20 -8.08 -18.00 19.10
CA ARG A 20 -6.83 -17.75 19.85
C ARG A 20 -5.77 -17.16 18.94
N GLY A 21 -5.59 -17.72 17.73
CA GLY A 21 -4.66 -17.20 16.73
C GLY A 21 -5.00 -15.78 16.31
N ILE A 22 -6.29 -15.48 16.04
CA ILE A 22 -6.75 -14.13 15.69
C ILE A 22 -6.46 -13.16 16.85
N SER A 23 -6.77 -13.53 18.09
CA SER A 23 -6.52 -12.68 19.25
C SER A 23 -5.02 -12.45 19.52
N ALA A 24 -4.16 -13.40 19.21
CA ALA A 24 -2.71 -13.22 19.28
C ALA A 24 -2.23 -12.27 18.16
N TRP A 25 -2.76 -12.44 16.94
CA TRP A 25 -2.50 -11.53 15.83
C TRP A 25 -2.85 -10.07 16.15
N GLU A 26 -4.01 -9.82 16.76
CA GLU A 26 -4.46 -8.47 17.18
C GLU A 26 -3.52 -7.79 18.19
N ARG A 27 -2.71 -8.57 18.89
CA ARG A 27 -1.69 -8.09 19.82
C ARG A 27 -0.27 -8.05 19.24
N ASP A 28 -0.13 -8.26 17.94
CA ASP A 28 1.17 -8.37 17.26
C ASP A 28 2.05 -9.56 17.72
N ASP A 29 1.46 -10.55 18.41
CA ASP A 29 2.13 -11.77 18.83
C ASP A 29 2.02 -12.81 17.69
N PHE A 30 2.85 -12.61 16.64
CA PHE A 30 2.79 -13.41 15.42
C PHE A 30 3.26 -14.86 15.63
N GLU A 31 4.17 -15.10 16.57
CA GLU A 31 4.61 -16.44 16.96
C GLU A 31 3.45 -17.25 17.56
N SER A 32 2.79 -16.70 18.57
CA SER A 32 1.64 -17.36 19.21
C SER A 32 0.47 -17.53 18.23
N ALA A 33 0.25 -16.57 17.34
CA ALA A 33 -0.77 -16.67 16.29
C ALA A 33 -0.44 -17.82 15.33
N LEU A 34 0.80 -17.91 14.87
CA LEU A 34 1.27 -18.96 13.97
C LEU A 34 1.16 -20.35 14.62
N GLU A 35 1.54 -20.50 15.90
CA GLU A 35 1.41 -21.75 16.65
C GLU A 35 -0.06 -22.22 16.69
N ALA A 36 -0.98 -21.31 17.00
CA ALA A 36 -2.40 -21.61 17.05
C ALA A 36 -2.94 -22.05 15.66
N PHE A 37 -2.56 -21.33 14.58
CA PHE A 37 -2.97 -21.68 13.22
C PHE A 37 -2.35 -23.02 12.76
N ARG A 38 -1.08 -23.27 13.04
CA ARG A 38 -0.42 -24.56 12.74
C ARG A 38 -1.10 -25.73 13.42
N LYS A 39 -1.54 -25.57 14.66
CA LYS A 39 -2.27 -26.62 15.36
C LYS A 39 -3.59 -26.96 14.65
N VAL A 40 -4.32 -25.96 14.15
CA VAL A 40 -5.52 -26.21 13.33
C VAL A 40 -5.17 -26.93 12.04
N LEU A 41 -4.10 -26.54 11.37
CA LEU A 41 -3.69 -27.09 10.08
C LEU A 41 -3.15 -28.54 10.17
N GLN A 42 -2.77 -29.01 11.36
CA GLN A 42 -2.44 -30.44 11.58
C GLN A 42 -3.64 -31.34 11.35
N ASP A 43 -4.82 -30.91 11.79
CA ASP A 43 -6.07 -31.69 11.66
C ASP A 43 -6.88 -31.31 10.41
N PHE A 44 -6.74 -30.02 9.95
CA PHE A 44 -7.52 -29.44 8.87
C PHE A 44 -6.63 -28.67 7.86
N PRO A 45 -5.74 -29.38 7.14
CA PRO A 45 -4.82 -28.75 6.19
C PRO A 45 -5.52 -28.06 5.02
N GLN A 46 -6.80 -28.41 4.75
CA GLN A 46 -7.62 -27.85 3.68
C GLN A 46 -8.26 -26.48 4.02
N PHE A 47 -8.04 -25.94 5.20
CA PHE A 47 -8.60 -24.65 5.56
C PHE A 47 -7.80 -23.49 4.92
N ALA A 48 -8.19 -23.11 3.70
CA ALA A 48 -7.52 -22.08 2.92
C ALA A 48 -7.34 -20.75 3.69
N ASP A 49 -8.36 -20.33 4.45
CA ASP A 49 -8.32 -19.12 5.28
C ASP A 49 -7.26 -19.22 6.40
N VAL A 50 -7.13 -20.39 7.02
CA VAL A 50 -6.11 -20.62 8.06
C VAL A 50 -4.71 -20.73 7.46
N GLN A 51 -4.57 -21.34 6.27
CA GLN A 51 -3.33 -21.34 5.51
C GLN A 51 -2.89 -19.90 5.21
N ASN A 52 -3.78 -19.07 4.68
CA ASN A 52 -3.49 -17.67 4.39
C ASN A 52 -3.05 -16.90 5.66
N LYS A 53 -3.75 -17.09 6.79
CA LYS A 53 -3.38 -16.45 8.07
C LYS A 53 -2.03 -16.91 8.60
N ALA A 54 -1.70 -18.21 8.47
CA ALA A 54 -0.39 -18.72 8.85
C ALA A 54 0.73 -18.13 7.98
N GLY A 55 0.49 -18.03 6.65
CA GLY A 55 1.39 -17.36 5.73
C GLY A 55 1.66 -15.90 6.10
N LEU A 56 0.62 -15.18 6.50
CA LEU A 56 0.77 -13.80 6.95
C LEU A 56 1.60 -13.68 8.23
N CYS A 57 1.36 -14.54 9.23
CA CYS A 57 2.21 -14.55 10.44
C CYS A 57 3.68 -14.77 10.06
N LEU A 58 3.96 -15.69 9.15
CA LEU A 58 5.31 -15.97 8.68
C LEU A 58 5.94 -14.79 7.94
N ALA A 59 5.15 -14.10 7.10
CA ALA A 59 5.61 -12.89 6.41
C ALA A 59 5.98 -11.79 7.41
N MET A 60 5.15 -11.57 8.44
CA MET A 60 5.44 -10.60 9.52
C MET A 60 6.67 -10.97 10.33
N LEU A 61 7.01 -12.27 10.41
CA LEU A 61 8.22 -12.78 11.07
C LEU A 61 9.45 -12.78 10.13
N GLY A 62 9.33 -12.30 8.89
CA GLY A 62 10.40 -12.29 7.90
C GLY A 62 10.72 -13.66 7.29
N ARG A 63 9.89 -14.70 7.52
CA ARG A 63 10.05 -16.07 7.03
C ARG A 63 9.35 -16.23 5.68
N LEU A 64 9.87 -15.53 4.67
CA LEU A 64 9.16 -15.26 3.42
C LEU A 64 8.90 -16.50 2.57
N GLU A 65 9.85 -17.42 2.47
CA GLU A 65 9.68 -18.67 1.70
C GLU A 65 8.64 -19.60 2.34
N GLU A 66 8.61 -19.66 3.68
CA GLU A 66 7.60 -20.44 4.38
C GLU A 66 6.20 -19.77 4.24
N ALA A 67 6.14 -18.45 4.25
CA ALA A 67 4.90 -17.71 3.99
C ALA A 67 4.36 -18.04 2.59
N LEU A 68 5.23 -18.04 1.58
CA LEU A 68 4.88 -18.38 0.21
C LEU A 68 4.28 -19.79 0.11
N ALA A 69 4.90 -20.79 0.76
CA ALA A 69 4.37 -22.15 0.79
C ALA A 69 2.95 -22.24 1.39
N HIS A 70 2.66 -21.44 2.41
CA HIS A 70 1.32 -21.39 3.01
C HIS A 70 0.31 -20.69 2.11
N PHE A 71 0.70 -19.62 1.38
CA PHE A 71 -0.18 -18.98 0.39
C PHE A 71 -0.46 -19.92 -0.79
N ASP A 72 0.55 -20.64 -1.28
CA ASP A 72 0.37 -21.64 -2.34
C ASP A 72 -0.59 -22.75 -1.87
N ALA A 73 -0.45 -23.27 -0.65
CA ALA A 73 -1.38 -24.23 -0.07
C ALA A 73 -2.81 -23.67 0.08
N ALA A 74 -2.97 -22.39 0.40
CA ALA A 74 -4.29 -21.76 0.42
C ALA A 74 -4.92 -21.70 -0.98
N LEU A 75 -4.11 -21.38 -2.00
CA LEU A 75 -4.54 -21.28 -3.40
C LEU A 75 -4.82 -22.63 -4.04
N GLU A 76 -4.15 -23.70 -3.62
CA GLU A 76 -4.49 -25.09 -4.00
C GLU A 76 -5.91 -25.47 -3.53
N GLN A 77 -6.33 -25.00 -2.37
CA GLN A 77 -7.66 -25.27 -1.84
C GLN A 77 -8.74 -24.32 -2.41
N ASN A 78 -8.36 -23.08 -2.72
CA ASN A 78 -9.24 -22.07 -3.28
C ASN A 78 -8.50 -21.19 -4.28
N THR A 79 -8.52 -21.58 -5.55
CA THR A 79 -7.86 -20.85 -6.65
C THR A 79 -8.42 -19.45 -6.92
N SER A 80 -9.61 -19.16 -6.36
CA SER A 80 -10.28 -17.85 -6.48
C SER A 80 -10.10 -16.99 -5.21
N TYR A 81 -9.13 -17.32 -4.35
CA TYR A 81 -8.90 -16.58 -3.13
C TYR A 81 -8.04 -15.33 -3.41
N ALA A 82 -8.71 -14.24 -3.79
CA ALA A 82 -8.07 -12.97 -4.18
C ALA A 82 -7.05 -12.47 -3.14
N GLU A 83 -7.39 -12.55 -1.84
CA GLU A 83 -6.48 -12.11 -0.77
C GLU A 83 -5.20 -12.96 -0.69
N ALA A 84 -5.29 -14.28 -0.91
CA ALA A 84 -4.11 -15.13 -0.92
C ALA A 84 -3.21 -14.85 -2.13
N HIS A 85 -3.78 -14.58 -3.32
CA HIS A 85 -3.01 -14.11 -4.47
C HIS A 85 -2.29 -12.79 -4.18
N LEU A 86 -2.95 -11.83 -3.54
CA LEU A 86 -2.33 -10.57 -3.17
C LEU A 86 -1.16 -10.78 -2.21
N ASN A 87 -1.39 -11.50 -1.11
CA ASN A 87 -0.39 -11.75 -0.09
C ASN A 87 0.81 -12.50 -0.67
N ARG A 88 0.55 -13.46 -1.57
CA ARG A 88 1.59 -14.16 -2.34
C ARG A 88 2.40 -13.19 -3.18
N GLY A 89 1.75 -12.26 -3.89
CA GLY A 89 2.41 -11.25 -4.70
C GLY A 89 3.30 -10.32 -3.89
N ILE A 90 2.88 -9.90 -2.70
CA ILE A 90 3.66 -9.08 -1.79
C ILE A 90 4.94 -9.82 -1.38
N VAL A 91 4.81 -11.06 -0.93
CA VAL A 91 5.96 -11.88 -0.49
C VAL A 91 6.91 -12.16 -1.66
N LEU A 92 6.39 -12.47 -2.85
CA LEU A 92 7.21 -12.67 -4.05
C LEU A 92 8.02 -11.43 -4.41
N LYS A 93 7.42 -10.23 -4.28
CA LYS A 93 8.11 -8.97 -4.51
C LYS A 93 9.25 -8.76 -3.50
N ASP A 94 9.00 -9.02 -2.22
CA ASP A 94 10.01 -8.91 -1.17
C ASP A 94 11.15 -9.93 -1.34
N LEU A 95 10.88 -11.08 -1.99
CA LEU A 95 11.86 -12.06 -2.42
C LEU A 95 12.59 -11.67 -3.73
N GLY A 96 12.25 -10.55 -4.37
CA GLY A 96 12.82 -10.13 -5.65
C GLY A 96 12.28 -10.88 -6.86
N ARG A 97 11.23 -11.70 -6.72
CA ARG A 97 10.58 -12.48 -7.78
C ARG A 97 9.51 -11.65 -8.48
N HIS A 98 9.94 -10.57 -9.17
CA HIS A 98 9.06 -9.52 -9.67
C HIS A 98 8.03 -9.99 -10.70
N ASP A 99 8.41 -10.86 -11.64
CA ASP A 99 7.48 -11.36 -12.67
C ASP A 99 6.34 -12.18 -12.05
N GLU A 100 6.66 -13.06 -11.12
CA GLU A 100 5.67 -13.88 -10.41
C GLU A 100 4.79 -13.02 -9.48
N ALA A 101 5.36 -11.98 -8.88
CA ALA A 101 4.60 -11.01 -8.09
C ALA A 101 3.56 -10.29 -8.96
N GLN A 102 3.96 -9.86 -10.17
CA GLN A 102 3.05 -9.18 -11.10
C GLN A 102 1.89 -10.09 -11.54
N GLU A 103 2.18 -11.37 -11.82
CA GLU A 103 1.13 -12.36 -12.13
C GLU A 103 0.15 -12.53 -10.96
N ALA A 104 0.67 -12.64 -9.74
CA ALA A 104 -0.16 -12.79 -8.54
C ALA A 104 -1.04 -11.55 -8.30
N PHE A 105 -0.51 -10.33 -8.48
CA PHE A 105 -1.29 -9.09 -8.38
C PHE A 105 -2.36 -8.98 -9.46
N THR A 106 -2.04 -9.34 -10.71
CA THR A 106 -3.01 -9.35 -11.80
C THR A 106 -4.15 -10.31 -11.48
N ARG A 107 -3.82 -11.51 -11.02
CA ARG A 107 -4.83 -12.51 -10.66
C ARG A 107 -5.70 -12.06 -9.48
N ALA A 108 -5.11 -11.42 -8.47
CA ALA A 108 -5.87 -10.84 -7.36
C ALA A 108 -6.87 -9.78 -7.85
N GLY A 109 -6.45 -8.90 -8.76
CA GLY A 109 -7.30 -7.86 -9.35
C GLY A 109 -8.45 -8.41 -10.19
N GLU A 110 -8.22 -9.46 -10.97
CA GLU A 110 -9.27 -10.12 -11.77
C GLU A 110 -10.34 -10.78 -10.91
N LEU A 111 -9.96 -11.30 -9.73
CA LEU A 111 -10.86 -11.99 -8.82
C LEU A 111 -11.66 -11.04 -7.92
N ASP A 112 -11.19 -9.81 -7.74
CA ASP A 112 -11.90 -8.80 -6.95
C ASP A 112 -12.95 -8.09 -7.80
N THR A 113 -14.15 -8.66 -7.84
CA THR A 113 -15.31 -8.15 -8.58
C THR A 113 -16.08 -7.05 -7.84
N ARG A 114 -15.61 -6.61 -6.66
CA ARG A 114 -16.27 -5.58 -5.88
C ARG A 114 -15.79 -4.20 -6.33
N ASP A 115 -16.72 -3.25 -6.49
CA ASP A 115 -16.49 -1.82 -6.79
C ASP A 115 -15.64 -1.09 -5.72
N SER A 116 -15.09 -1.81 -4.78
CA SER A 116 -14.18 -1.28 -3.77
C SER A 116 -12.75 -1.61 -4.20
N PRO A 117 -11.94 -0.61 -4.52
CA PRO A 117 -10.57 -0.88 -4.88
C PRO A 117 -9.84 -1.52 -3.71
N ILE A 118 -9.46 -2.75 -3.93
CA ILE A 118 -8.41 -3.48 -3.25
C ILE A 118 -8.53 -3.52 -1.72
N PHE A 119 -9.08 -4.63 -1.25
CA PHE A 119 -8.99 -5.21 0.09
C PHE A 119 -9.27 -4.33 1.32
N PRO A 120 -10.49 -4.39 1.87
CA PRO A 120 -10.73 -4.02 3.25
C PRO A 120 -10.38 -5.21 4.19
N SER A 121 -9.23 -5.88 4.02
CA SER A 121 -8.76 -6.76 5.07
C SER A 121 -7.88 -5.96 6.02
N ASP A 122 -8.03 -6.12 7.32
CA ASP A 122 -7.15 -5.53 8.33
C ASP A 122 -5.69 -5.89 8.05
N VAL A 123 -5.45 -7.01 7.45
CA VAL A 123 -4.15 -7.51 7.01
C VAL A 123 -3.56 -6.66 5.90
N GLY A 124 -4.28 -6.42 4.80
CA GLY A 124 -3.83 -5.54 3.73
C GLY A 124 -3.52 -4.13 4.26
N ASN A 125 -4.35 -3.62 5.20
CA ASN A 125 -4.08 -2.35 5.87
C ASN A 125 -2.74 -2.37 6.62
N ARG A 126 -2.49 -3.42 7.40
CA ARG A 126 -1.27 -3.54 8.21
C ARG A 126 -0.02 -3.65 7.34
N ILE A 127 -0.06 -4.45 6.27
CA ILE A 127 1.06 -4.58 5.35
C ILE A 127 1.31 -3.25 4.64
N ALA A 128 0.28 -2.57 4.14
CA ALA A 128 0.43 -1.27 3.50
C ALA A 128 1.01 -0.21 4.47
N VAL A 129 0.56 -0.21 5.73
CA VAL A 129 1.12 0.66 6.79
C VAL A 129 2.57 0.31 7.08
N THR A 130 2.92 -0.98 7.14
CA THR A 130 4.32 -1.42 7.35
C THR A 130 5.22 -0.96 6.21
N HIS A 131 4.79 -1.12 4.95
CA HIS A 131 5.53 -0.58 3.82
C HIS A 131 5.67 0.95 3.90
N ALA A 132 4.62 1.67 4.27
CA ALA A 132 4.69 3.12 4.42
C ALA A 132 5.70 3.54 5.52
N GLN A 133 5.72 2.84 6.65
CA GLN A 133 6.67 3.07 7.74
C GLN A 133 8.11 2.77 7.31
N LEU A 134 8.33 1.70 6.54
CA LEU A 134 9.65 1.41 5.96
C LEU A 134 10.07 2.52 4.99
N GLY A 135 9.17 3.02 4.16
CA GLY A 135 9.43 4.19 3.32
C GLY A 135 9.87 5.40 4.14
N ASP A 136 9.16 5.71 5.23
CA ASP A 136 9.53 6.81 6.14
C ASP A 136 10.94 6.60 6.75
N LEU A 137 11.27 5.37 7.18
CA LEU A 137 12.59 5.03 7.72
C LEU A 137 13.70 5.20 6.68
N TYR A 138 13.46 4.79 5.43
CA TYR A 138 14.42 5.00 4.35
C TYR A 138 14.64 6.48 4.04
N LEU A 139 13.60 7.32 4.10
CA LEU A 139 13.79 8.78 3.98
C LEU A 139 14.67 9.34 5.11
N VAL A 140 14.41 8.93 6.35
CA VAL A 140 15.26 9.34 7.52
C VAL A 140 16.70 8.86 7.35
N ALA A 141 16.91 7.69 6.75
CA ALA A 141 18.22 7.13 6.45
C ALA A 141 18.88 7.76 5.20
N ASN A 142 18.24 8.73 4.56
CA ASN A 142 18.69 9.39 3.32
C ASN A 142 18.84 8.41 2.13
N HIS A 143 17.87 7.47 2.01
CA HIS A 143 17.74 6.52 0.90
C HIS A 143 16.40 6.69 0.20
N PRO A 144 16.15 7.79 -0.50
CA PRO A 144 14.85 8.11 -1.08
C PRO A 144 14.40 7.15 -2.19
N GLU A 145 15.33 6.50 -2.91
CA GLU A 145 15.03 5.50 -3.92
C GLU A 145 14.33 4.27 -3.30
N ASN A 146 14.83 3.80 -2.16
CA ASN A 146 14.21 2.70 -1.44
C ASN A 146 12.85 3.12 -0.85
N ALA A 147 12.73 4.36 -0.39
CA ALA A 147 11.45 4.89 0.09
C ALA A 147 10.37 4.86 -1.01
N ILE A 148 10.70 5.24 -2.24
CA ILE A 148 9.79 5.16 -3.40
C ILE A 148 9.25 3.74 -3.60
N GLU A 149 10.11 2.73 -3.53
CA GLU A 149 9.69 1.34 -3.71
C GLU A 149 8.68 0.92 -2.64
N HIS A 150 8.92 1.29 -1.40
CA HIS A 150 8.03 0.97 -0.29
C HIS A 150 6.71 1.76 -0.34
N TYR A 151 6.73 3.05 -0.68
CA TYR A 151 5.48 3.81 -0.87
C TYR A 151 4.66 3.26 -2.03
N ARG A 152 5.29 2.86 -3.13
CA ARG A 152 4.62 2.22 -4.27
C ARG A 152 3.96 0.92 -3.84
N ALA A 153 4.68 0.03 -3.10
CA ALA A 153 4.12 -1.19 -2.57
C ALA A 153 2.93 -0.94 -1.64
N ALA A 154 2.99 0.08 -0.78
CA ALA A 154 1.87 0.46 0.07
C ALA A 154 0.66 0.90 -0.74
N LEU A 155 0.86 1.67 -1.82
CA LEU A 155 -0.19 2.18 -2.69
C LEU A 155 -0.76 1.12 -3.65
N GLU A 156 0.01 0.10 -4.03
CA GLU A 156 -0.49 -1.08 -4.74
C GLU A 156 -1.51 -1.85 -3.89
N ILE A 157 -1.26 -1.94 -2.58
CA ILE A 157 -2.18 -2.59 -1.63
C ILE A 157 -3.35 -1.67 -1.27
N ARG A 158 -3.10 -0.37 -1.13
CA ARG A 158 -4.06 0.65 -0.71
C ARG A 158 -3.99 1.92 -1.56
N PRO A 159 -4.54 1.90 -2.78
CA PRO A 159 -4.46 3.04 -3.70
C PRO A 159 -5.07 4.34 -3.15
N ARG A 160 -5.97 4.25 -2.16
CA ARG A 160 -6.62 5.41 -1.54
C ARG A 160 -5.92 5.94 -0.29
N PHE A 161 -4.70 5.49 0.02
CA PHE A 161 -3.90 6.07 1.10
C PHE A 161 -3.32 7.43 0.67
N MET A 162 -4.14 8.48 0.75
CA MET A 162 -3.79 9.82 0.25
C MET A 162 -2.58 10.43 0.95
N ASP A 163 -2.37 10.12 2.23
CA ASP A 163 -1.22 10.60 2.99
C ASP A 163 0.08 9.96 2.49
N ILE A 164 0.05 8.67 2.19
CA ILE A 164 1.19 7.94 1.60
C ILE A 164 1.43 8.42 0.17
N ARG A 165 0.38 8.62 -0.62
CA ARG A 165 0.48 9.16 -1.98
C ARG A 165 1.10 10.55 -1.98
N SER A 166 0.80 11.40 -0.98
CA SER A 166 1.45 12.70 -0.83
C SER A 166 2.94 12.57 -0.56
N LYS A 167 3.37 11.69 0.35
CA LYS A 167 4.78 11.42 0.65
C LYS A 167 5.51 10.85 -0.57
N PHE A 168 4.86 9.92 -1.28
CA PHE A 168 5.39 9.36 -2.52
C PHE A 168 5.64 10.43 -3.57
N ALA A 169 4.64 11.31 -3.82
CA ALA A 169 4.77 12.42 -4.74
C ALA A 169 5.90 13.41 -4.33
N GLU A 170 6.04 13.71 -3.04
CA GLU A 170 7.14 14.54 -2.53
C GLU A 170 8.50 13.92 -2.83
N THR A 171 8.68 12.64 -2.50
CA THR A 171 9.93 11.92 -2.75
C THR A 171 10.26 11.85 -4.24
N LEU A 172 9.25 11.65 -5.11
CA LEU A 172 9.42 11.70 -6.55
C LEU A 172 9.87 13.09 -7.04
N ILE A 173 9.35 14.18 -6.46
CA ILE A 173 9.76 15.56 -6.78
C ILE A 173 11.23 15.78 -6.38
N GLU A 174 11.64 15.33 -5.22
CA GLU A 174 13.02 15.45 -4.70
C GLU A 174 14.00 14.74 -5.64
N LEU A 175 13.68 13.54 -6.08
CA LEU A 175 14.49 12.75 -7.01
C LEU A 175 14.39 13.22 -8.48
N GLY A 176 13.53 14.19 -8.79
CA GLY A 176 13.39 14.70 -10.15
C GLY A 176 12.49 13.85 -11.07
N HIS A 177 11.79 12.86 -10.54
CA HIS A 177 10.80 12.05 -11.26
C HIS A 177 9.48 12.84 -11.46
N LEU A 178 9.60 13.99 -12.14
CA LEU A 178 8.54 15.01 -12.20
C LEU A 178 7.26 14.55 -12.90
N LYS A 179 7.36 13.65 -13.90
CA LYS A 179 6.18 13.13 -14.59
C LYS A 179 5.36 12.24 -13.69
N ASP A 180 6.02 11.32 -12.99
CA ASP A 180 5.36 10.40 -12.08
C ASP A 180 4.76 11.17 -10.89
N ALA A 181 5.49 12.15 -10.35
CA ALA A 181 4.99 13.04 -9.31
C ALA A 181 3.73 13.80 -9.72
N LYS A 182 3.68 14.29 -10.96
CA LYS A 182 2.50 14.96 -11.51
C LYS A 182 1.28 14.04 -11.49
N ASP A 183 1.45 12.81 -11.96
CA ASP A 183 0.34 11.86 -12.06
C ASP A 183 -0.21 11.51 -10.66
N GLU A 184 0.67 11.32 -9.67
CA GLU A 184 0.26 11.10 -8.28
C GLU A 184 -0.48 12.30 -7.67
N LEU A 185 0.00 13.53 -7.92
CA LEU A 185 -0.65 14.76 -7.44
C LEU A 185 -2.03 14.98 -8.09
N VAL A 186 -2.19 14.66 -9.38
CA VAL A 186 -3.48 14.70 -10.07
C VAL A 186 -4.45 13.71 -9.44
N MET A 187 -4.05 12.47 -9.14
CA MET A 187 -4.90 11.50 -8.46
C MET A 187 -5.34 11.98 -7.07
N ILE A 188 -4.47 12.68 -6.33
CA ILE A 188 -4.86 13.28 -5.05
C ILE A 188 -5.94 14.34 -5.26
N LEU A 189 -5.76 15.22 -6.25
CA LEU A 189 -6.69 16.32 -6.53
C LEU A 189 -8.02 15.85 -7.13
N GLU A 190 -8.05 14.74 -7.85
CA GLU A 190 -9.30 14.09 -8.29
C GLU A 190 -10.12 13.61 -7.08
N SER A 191 -9.46 13.07 -6.07
CA SER A 191 -10.12 12.62 -4.84
C SER A 191 -10.45 13.75 -3.88
N ARG A 192 -9.59 14.78 -3.79
CA ARG A 192 -9.68 15.94 -2.90
C ARG A 192 -9.37 17.24 -3.65
N PRO A 193 -10.32 17.80 -4.40
CA PRO A 193 -10.07 18.95 -5.28
C PRO A 193 -9.57 20.20 -4.56
N THR A 194 -9.88 20.38 -3.27
CA THR A 194 -9.48 21.52 -2.45
C THR A 194 -8.23 21.29 -1.61
N PHE A 195 -7.48 20.19 -1.88
CA PHE A 195 -6.26 19.91 -1.12
C PHE A 195 -5.11 20.81 -1.55
N VAL A 196 -5.00 21.98 -0.90
CA VAL A 196 -4.02 23.04 -1.20
C VAL A 196 -2.59 22.51 -1.28
N GLY A 197 -2.19 21.63 -0.35
CA GLY A 197 -0.84 21.06 -0.33
C GLY A 197 -0.45 20.34 -1.63
N ALA A 198 -1.33 19.52 -2.19
CA ALA A 198 -1.08 18.83 -3.46
C ALA A 198 -1.09 19.82 -4.63
N ARG A 199 -1.98 20.80 -4.62
CA ARG A 199 -2.10 21.80 -5.68
C ARG A 199 -0.86 22.71 -5.76
N VAL A 200 -0.33 23.15 -4.61
CA VAL A 200 0.94 23.90 -4.57
C VAL A 200 2.07 23.09 -5.20
N ARG A 201 2.20 21.83 -4.81
CA ARG A 201 3.25 20.93 -5.37
C ARG A 201 3.06 20.68 -6.87
N LEU A 202 1.82 20.54 -7.34
CA LEU A 202 1.52 20.39 -8.76
C LEU A 202 2.00 21.62 -9.55
N GLY A 203 1.79 22.83 -9.01
CA GLY A 203 2.35 24.06 -9.58
C GLY A 203 3.88 24.02 -9.65
N VAL A 204 4.56 23.58 -8.58
CA VAL A 204 6.02 23.41 -8.56
C VAL A 204 6.48 22.40 -9.62
N VAL A 205 5.78 21.30 -9.79
CA VAL A 205 6.09 20.30 -10.81
C VAL A 205 5.93 20.87 -12.21
N HIS A 206 4.84 21.61 -12.49
CA HIS A 206 4.65 22.26 -13.76
C HIS A 206 5.77 23.26 -14.07
N HIS A 207 6.15 24.09 -13.10
CA HIS A 207 7.26 25.05 -13.25
C HIS A 207 8.57 24.31 -13.57
N ARG A 208 8.92 23.27 -12.81
CA ARG A 208 10.14 22.47 -13.05
C ARG A 208 10.13 21.73 -14.40
N LEU A 209 8.95 21.48 -14.97
CA LEU A 209 8.78 20.93 -16.33
C LEU A 209 8.81 22.01 -17.43
N GLY A 210 8.94 23.29 -17.07
CA GLY A 210 8.97 24.43 -18.00
C GLY A 210 7.58 24.92 -18.43
N ASP A 211 6.52 24.47 -17.75
CA ASP A 211 5.13 24.91 -18.05
C ASP A 211 4.66 25.95 -17.00
N ASP A 212 5.24 27.15 -17.08
CA ASP A 212 4.98 28.23 -16.14
C ASP A 212 3.52 28.71 -16.20
N GLY A 213 2.87 28.59 -17.36
CA GLY A 213 1.46 28.92 -17.51
C GLY A 213 0.58 28.07 -16.60
N LYS A 214 0.76 26.75 -16.62
CA LYS A 214 0.04 25.85 -15.74
C LYS A 214 0.43 25.99 -14.27
N ALA A 215 1.72 26.22 -13.99
CA ALA A 215 2.17 26.48 -12.65
C ALA A 215 1.43 27.66 -12.00
N VAL A 216 1.37 28.79 -12.71
CA VAL A 216 0.63 30.00 -12.27
C VAL A 216 -0.87 29.72 -12.10
N GLU A 217 -1.48 28.96 -12.99
CA GLU A 217 -2.88 28.57 -12.87
C GLU A 217 -3.12 27.77 -11.58
N GLU A 218 -2.31 26.77 -11.30
CA GLU A 218 -2.46 25.96 -10.08
C GLU A 218 -2.25 26.77 -8.81
N TRP A 219 -1.25 27.66 -8.75
CA TRP A 219 -1.04 28.52 -7.58
C TRP A 219 -2.15 29.57 -7.40
N LYS A 220 -2.72 30.12 -8.48
CA LYS A 220 -3.90 31.00 -8.38
C LYS A 220 -5.11 30.24 -7.83
N ARG A 221 -5.32 29.00 -8.27
CA ARG A 221 -6.38 28.14 -7.72
C ARG A 221 -6.18 27.86 -6.24
N CYS A 222 -4.94 27.65 -5.78
CA CYS A 222 -4.66 27.54 -4.35
C CYS A 222 -5.17 28.73 -3.55
N LEU A 223 -4.95 29.95 -4.06
CA LEU A 223 -5.37 31.18 -3.37
C LEU A 223 -6.89 31.44 -3.42
N VAL A 224 -7.62 30.71 -4.27
CA VAL A 224 -9.09 30.69 -4.22
C VAL A 224 -9.56 29.83 -3.05
N ASP A 225 -8.91 28.64 -2.86
CA ASP A 225 -9.26 27.69 -1.80
C ASP A 225 -8.70 28.13 -0.42
N ASP A 226 -7.48 28.67 -0.39
CA ASP A 226 -6.84 29.25 0.78
C ASP A 226 -6.13 30.58 0.41
N PRO A 227 -6.82 31.71 0.59
CA PRO A 227 -6.25 33.03 0.30
C PRO A 227 -5.01 33.38 1.15
N THR A 228 -4.72 32.63 2.19
CA THR A 228 -3.60 32.91 3.12
C THR A 228 -2.37 32.03 2.87
N ASP A 229 -2.41 31.08 1.92
CA ASP A 229 -1.26 30.22 1.65
C ASP A 229 -0.05 31.01 1.15
N MET A 230 0.96 31.09 2.01
CA MET A 230 2.19 31.88 1.76
C MET A 230 3.06 31.26 0.68
N ARG A 231 3.00 29.93 0.46
CA ARG A 231 3.81 29.24 -0.55
C ARG A 231 3.32 29.58 -1.95
N ALA A 232 1.99 29.48 -2.18
CA ALA A 232 1.39 29.86 -3.46
C ALA A 232 1.68 31.33 -3.81
N ARG A 233 1.59 32.23 -2.83
CA ARG A 233 1.95 33.66 -3.02
C ARG A 233 3.42 33.84 -3.37
N ALA A 234 4.33 33.17 -2.67
CA ALA A 234 5.76 33.27 -2.92
C ALA A 234 6.14 32.75 -4.33
N TYR A 235 5.58 31.62 -4.74
CA TYR A 235 5.81 31.07 -6.07
C TYR A 235 5.24 31.98 -7.19
N LEU A 236 4.06 32.54 -7.01
CA LEU A 236 3.50 33.51 -7.97
C LEU A 236 4.37 34.76 -8.11
N ALA A 237 4.90 35.27 -6.99
CA ALA A 237 5.78 36.41 -7.00
C ALA A 237 7.11 36.11 -7.72
N SER A 238 7.69 34.91 -7.50
CA SER A 238 8.97 34.53 -8.13
C SER A 238 8.85 34.40 -9.65
N VAL A 239 7.75 33.82 -10.14
CA VAL A 239 7.54 33.70 -11.59
C VAL A 239 7.22 35.04 -12.25
N SER A 240 6.47 35.95 -11.57
CA SER A 240 6.20 37.28 -12.10
C SER A 240 7.49 38.11 -12.27
N LEU A 241 8.44 37.98 -11.37
CA LEU A 241 9.73 38.69 -11.45
C LEU A 241 10.58 38.17 -12.63
N SER A 242 10.56 36.88 -12.93
CA SER A 242 11.31 36.32 -14.08
C SER A 242 10.76 36.79 -15.42
N PHE A 243 9.45 36.97 -15.57
CA PHE A 243 8.83 37.52 -16.80
C PHE A 243 9.18 39.00 -17.01
N ASP A 244 9.31 39.80 -15.93
CA ASP A 244 9.66 41.23 -16.05
C ASP A 244 11.16 41.40 -16.41
N GLU A 245 12.03 40.52 -15.99
CA GLU A 245 13.45 40.52 -16.36
C GLU A 245 13.68 40.12 -17.84
N GLU A 246 12.93 39.13 -18.34
CA GLU A 246 13.02 38.72 -19.76
C GLU A 246 12.40 39.74 -20.73
N ALA A 247 11.40 40.49 -20.28
CA ALA A 247 10.75 41.53 -21.07
C ALA A 247 11.57 42.87 -21.12
N GLY A 248 12.55 43.03 -20.23
CA GLY A 248 13.40 44.23 -20.12
C GLY A 248 14.80 44.07 -20.73
N ALA A 249 15.14 42.91 -21.29
CA ALA A 249 16.41 42.60 -21.91
C ALA A 249 16.29 42.55 -23.45
#